data_1f63d7e1b17f2eefb37c1a803c8eecdf
#
_entry.id   1f63d7e1b17f2eefb37c1a803c8eecdf
#
_cell.length_a   1.000
_cell.length_b   1.000
_cell.length_c   1.000
_cell.angle_alpha   90.00
_cell.angle_beta   90.00
_cell.angle_gamma   90.00
#
_symmetry.space_group_name_H-M   'P 1'
#
loop_
_entity.id
_entity.type
_entity.pdbx_description
1 polymer ?
#
loop_
_entity_poly.entity_id
_entity_poly.type
_entity_poly.pdbx_seq_one_letter_code
_entity_poly.pdbx_strand_id
1 'polypeptide(L)'
;MHRIFKEFRVREIFVRVIFGVLLFSASAGAQGVPKTVFSEWKTKVDPAVERGLQFLARAQERNGSFPENYGTSTGIPSLVGMAFLSKGHMPTEGPYAGNINRCIDYVLQHQQRTGLFVAGHAGSGPMYAHNISPLFLSEVSGMVDPERQKRIAEALPRALNLI
;
A
#
# COMPACT_ATOMS: atom_id res chain seq x y z
N MET A 1 -33.03 39.34 45.07
CA MET A 1 -33.65 39.17 43.73
C MET A 1 -32.76 39.54 42.55
N HIS A 2 -31.59 40.18 42.73
CA HIS A 2 -30.69 40.64 41.63
C HIS A 2 -29.66 39.61 41.13
N ARG A 3 -29.43 38.51 41.88
CA ARG A 3 -28.39 37.50 41.51
C ARG A 3 -28.87 36.45 40.50
N ILE A 4 -30.16 36.12 40.55
CA ILE A 4 -30.77 35.08 39.69
C ILE A 4 -30.89 35.56 38.22
N PHE A 5 -31.10 36.84 37.98
CA PHE A 5 -31.22 37.41 36.64
C PHE A 5 -29.90 37.51 35.86
N LYS A 6 -28.76 37.57 36.56
CA LYS A 6 -27.43 37.60 35.90
C LYS A 6 -27.01 36.25 35.36
N GLU A 7 -27.33 35.17 36.07
CA GLU A 7 -26.95 33.81 35.64
C GLU A 7 -27.77 33.34 34.44
N PHE A 8 -29.03 33.75 34.34
CA PHE A 8 -29.89 33.40 33.19
C PHE A 8 -29.41 34.04 31.88
N ARG A 9 -28.92 35.27 31.95
CA ARG A 9 -28.44 36.01 30.78
C ARG A 9 -27.08 35.46 30.27
N VAL A 10 -26.22 35.01 31.12
CA VAL A 10 -24.92 34.41 30.76
C VAL A 10 -25.11 33.02 30.09
N ARG A 11 -26.06 32.22 30.58
CA ARG A 11 -26.39 30.93 29.99
C ARG A 11 -26.97 31.05 28.59
N GLU A 12 -27.84 32.01 28.32
CA GLU A 12 -28.40 32.29 27.02
C GLU A 12 -27.33 32.73 26.00
N ILE A 13 -26.37 33.56 26.42
CA ILE A 13 -25.28 34.02 25.58
C ILE A 13 -24.32 32.85 25.26
N PHE A 14 -24.00 31.99 26.23
CA PHE A 14 -23.16 30.84 26.03
C PHE A 14 -23.77 29.81 25.06
N VAL A 15 -25.07 29.53 25.19
CA VAL A 15 -25.80 28.64 24.27
C VAL A 15 -25.84 29.21 22.85
N ARG A 16 -26.03 30.50 22.68
CA ARG A 16 -26.05 31.14 21.34
C ARG A 16 -24.65 31.19 20.70
N VAL A 17 -23.60 31.41 21.50
CA VAL A 17 -22.22 31.40 21.00
C VAL A 17 -21.79 29.99 20.61
N ILE A 18 -22.11 28.94 21.41
CA ILE A 18 -21.81 27.55 21.08
C ILE A 18 -22.59 27.08 19.85
N PHE A 19 -23.86 27.49 19.71
CA PHE A 19 -24.66 27.14 18.53
C PHE A 19 -24.18 27.89 17.27
N GLY A 20 -23.71 29.14 17.40
CA GLY A 20 -23.11 29.91 16.31
C GLY A 20 -21.75 29.31 15.85
N VAL A 21 -20.93 28.83 16.76
CA VAL A 21 -19.64 28.18 16.43
C VAL A 21 -19.84 26.82 15.79
N LEU A 22 -20.85 26.03 16.23
CA LEU A 22 -21.22 24.76 15.60
C LEU A 22 -21.80 24.89 14.19
N LEU A 23 -22.46 25.99 13.87
CA LEU A 23 -22.98 26.25 12.52
C LEU A 23 -21.90 26.77 11.55
N PHE A 24 -20.78 27.32 12.05
CA PHE A 24 -19.71 27.85 11.21
C PHE A 24 -18.66 26.78 10.84
N SER A 25 -18.65 25.62 11.55
CA SER A 25 -17.73 24.52 11.26
C SER A 25 -18.19 23.60 10.12
N ALA A 26 -19.37 23.82 9.54
CA ALA A 26 -19.98 22.91 8.55
C ALA A 26 -19.70 23.27 7.08
N SER A 27 -18.84 24.25 6.78
CA SER A 27 -18.62 24.69 5.39
C SER A 27 -17.16 24.75 4.94
N ALA A 28 -16.25 24.03 5.58
CA ALA A 28 -15.01 23.61 4.94
C ALA A 28 -15.33 22.40 4.03
N GLY A 29 -16.10 22.63 2.99
CA GLY A 29 -16.31 21.67 1.92
C GLY A 29 -14.94 21.36 1.32
N ALA A 30 -14.42 20.18 1.55
CA ALA A 30 -13.33 19.65 0.74
C ALA A 30 -13.81 19.77 -0.71
N GLN A 31 -13.23 20.69 -1.46
CA GLN A 31 -13.49 20.80 -2.90
C GLN A 31 -12.90 19.54 -3.52
N GLY A 32 -13.70 18.49 -3.61
CA GLY A 32 -13.34 17.28 -4.31
C GLY A 32 -12.95 17.64 -5.75
N VAL A 33 -11.92 16.98 -6.26
CA VAL A 33 -11.53 17.10 -7.67
C VAL A 33 -12.78 17.00 -8.53
N PRO A 34 -13.01 17.95 -9.47
CA PRO A 34 -14.21 17.94 -10.30
C PRO A 34 -14.42 16.57 -10.93
N LYS A 35 -15.60 15.98 -10.78
CA LYS A 35 -15.95 14.64 -11.27
C LYS A 35 -15.64 14.46 -12.76
N THR A 36 -15.73 15.53 -13.55
CA THR A 36 -15.43 15.56 -14.98
C THR A 36 -13.94 15.29 -15.29
N VAL A 37 -13.02 15.92 -14.54
CA VAL A 37 -11.57 15.68 -14.71
C VAL A 37 -11.24 14.24 -14.35
N PHE A 38 -11.80 13.72 -13.25
CA PHE A 38 -11.56 12.35 -12.81
C PHE A 38 -12.09 11.31 -13.83
N SER A 39 -13.24 11.55 -14.45
CA SER A 39 -13.82 10.63 -15.45
C SER A 39 -13.02 10.62 -16.75
N GLU A 40 -12.51 11.75 -17.18
CA GLU A 40 -11.68 11.85 -18.38
C GLU A 40 -10.33 11.14 -18.24
N TRP A 41 -9.67 11.33 -17.08
CA TRP A 41 -8.43 10.61 -16.77
C TRP A 41 -8.65 9.11 -16.64
N LYS A 42 -9.74 8.68 -16.01
CA LYS A 42 -10.06 7.27 -15.84
C LYS A 42 -10.17 6.53 -17.17
N THR A 43 -10.82 7.11 -18.17
CA THR A 43 -10.98 6.49 -19.48
C THR A 43 -9.67 6.32 -20.26
N LYS A 44 -8.69 7.18 -20.02
CA LYS A 44 -7.37 7.10 -20.69
C LYS A 44 -6.35 6.28 -19.90
N VAL A 45 -6.33 6.45 -18.58
CA VAL A 45 -5.32 5.87 -17.70
C VAL A 45 -5.62 4.39 -17.40
N ASP A 46 -6.86 4.04 -17.07
CA ASP A 46 -7.22 2.67 -16.72
C ASP A 46 -6.82 1.64 -17.79
N PRO A 47 -7.10 1.84 -19.09
CA PRO A 47 -6.66 0.90 -20.10
C PRO A 47 -5.12 0.83 -20.26
N ALA A 48 -4.42 1.93 -19.99
CA ALA A 48 -2.95 1.94 -20.04
C ALA A 48 -2.35 1.14 -18.88
N VAL A 49 -2.88 1.33 -17.66
CA VAL A 49 -2.50 0.56 -16.49
C VAL A 49 -2.76 -0.92 -16.70
N GLU A 50 -3.95 -1.28 -17.19
CA GLU A 50 -4.31 -2.69 -17.44
C GLU A 50 -3.35 -3.35 -18.45
N ARG A 51 -2.99 -2.67 -19.54
CA ARG A 51 -1.97 -3.18 -20.48
C ARG A 51 -0.61 -3.38 -19.81
N GLY A 52 -0.23 -2.46 -18.90
CA GLY A 52 0.99 -2.57 -18.12
C GLY A 52 0.97 -3.79 -17.19
N LEU A 53 -0.11 -4.03 -16.47
CA LEU A 53 -0.26 -5.20 -15.60
C LEU A 53 -0.24 -6.52 -16.40
N GLN A 54 -0.91 -6.55 -17.54
CA GLN A 54 -0.87 -7.72 -18.44
C GLN A 54 0.54 -7.99 -18.98
N PHE A 55 1.29 -6.95 -19.30
CA PHE A 55 2.69 -7.07 -19.70
C PHE A 55 3.53 -7.66 -18.55
N LEU A 56 3.42 -7.13 -17.35
CA LEU A 56 4.14 -7.62 -16.17
C LEU A 56 3.76 -9.08 -15.85
N ALA A 57 2.47 -9.43 -15.94
CA ALA A 57 2.02 -10.81 -15.70
C ALA A 57 2.64 -11.81 -16.68
N ARG A 58 2.78 -11.42 -17.95
CA ARG A 58 3.41 -12.26 -18.99
C ARG A 58 4.93 -12.32 -18.90
N ALA A 59 5.56 -11.23 -18.44
CA ALA A 59 7.00 -11.15 -18.30
C ALA A 59 7.53 -11.91 -17.08
N GLN A 60 6.65 -12.27 -16.13
CA GLN A 60 7.04 -12.99 -14.93
C GLN A 60 7.47 -14.43 -15.24
N GLU A 61 8.65 -14.82 -14.77
CA GLU A 61 9.16 -16.16 -14.83
C GLU A 61 8.41 -17.12 -13.89
N ARG A 62 8.52 -18.43 -14.13
CA ARG A 62 7.83 -19.45 -13.31
C ARG A 62 8.22 -19.43 -11.83
N ASN A 63 9.46 -19.04 -11.53
CA ASN A 63 9.97 -18.93 -10.16
C ASN A 63 9.58 -17.62 -9.47
N GLY A 64 8.88 -16.70 -10.17
CA GLY A 64 8.47 -15.41 -9.64
C GLY A 64 9.42 -14.25 -9.93
N SER A 65 10.60 -14.51 -10.52
CA SER A 65 11.53 -13.47 -10.98
C SER A 65 11.04 -12.77 -12.24
N PHE A 66 11.79 -11.76 -12.64
CA PHE A 66 11.62 -11.04 -13.91
C PHE A 66 12.94 -10.97 -14.66
N PRO A 67 12.93 -10.93 -16.00
CA PRO A 67 14.12 -10.67 -16.78
C PRO A 67 14.75 -9.34 -16.41
N GLU A 68 16.02 -9.34 -16.06
CA GLU A 68 16.76 -8.16 -15.62
C GLU A 68 18.08 -8.03 -16.38
N ASN A 69 18.43 -6.82 -16.78
CA ASN A 69 19.69 -6.55 -17.47
C ASN A 69 20.89 -6.50 -16.51
N TYR A 70 20.65 -6.39 -15.21
CA TYR A 70 21.66 -6.15 -14.18
C TYR A 70 21.75 -7.26 -13.11
N GLY A 71 21.17 -8.41 -13.39
CA GLY A 71 21.13 -9.55 -12.47
C GLY A 71 19.81 -9.68 -11.71
N THR A 72 19.69 -10.74 -10.93
CA THR A 72 18.45 -11.06 -10.19
C THR A 72 18.33 -10.24 -8.90
N SER A 73 17.12 -9.73 -8.63
CA SER A 73 16.82 -8.89 -7.45
C SER A 73 15.48 -9.27 -6.83
N THR A 74 15.33 -9.12 -5.51
CA THR A 74 14.03 -9.20 -4.84
C THR A 74 13.22 -7.92 -4.98
N GLY A 75 13.86 -6.81 -5.37
CA GLY A 75 13.21 -5.50 -5.52
C GLY A 75 12.21 -5.47 -6.68
N ILE A 76 12.53 -6.05 -7.84
CA ILE A 76 11.62 -6.05 -9.00
C ILE A 76 10.34 -6.86 -8.72
N PRO A 77 10.38 -8.13 -8.25
CA PRO A 77 9.17 -8.83 -7.84
C PRO A 77 8.34 -8.09 -6.79
N SER A 78 9.00 -7.42 -5.83
CA SER A 78 8.29 -6.62 -4.82
C SER A 78 7.55 -5.45 -5.43
N LEU A 79 8.19 -4.67 -6.33
CA LEU A 79 7.56 -3.55 -7.03
C LEU A 79 6.41 -4.02 -7.93
N VAL A 80 6.58 -5.14 -8.63
CA VAL A 80 5.53 -5.71 -9.48
C VAL A 80 4.35 -6.21 -8.63
N GLY A 81 4.61 -6.87 -7.51
CA GLY A 81 3.58 -7.27 -6.56
C GLY A 81 2.76 -6.05 -6.08
N MET A 82 3.42 -4.97 -5.66
CA MET A 82 2.77 -3.72 -5.28
C MET A 82 2.00 -3.07 -6.44
N ALA A 83 2.46 -3.19 -7.68
CA ALA A 83 1.71 -2.68 -8.84
C ALA A 83 0.37 -3.40 -9.02
N PHE A 84 0.30 -4.72 -8.82
CA PHE A 84 -0.97 -5.46 -8.83
C PHE A 84 -1.88 -5.03 -7.66
N LEU A 85 -1.33 -4.94 -6.45
CA LEU A 85 -2.10 -4.52 -5.26
C LEU A 85 -2.67 -3.11 -5.41
N SER A 86 -1.92 -2.17 -5.98
CA SER A 86 -2.35 -0.78 -6.16
C SER A 86 -3.57 -0.63 -7.08
N LYS A 87 -3.82 -1.62 -7.95
CA LYS A 87 -5.03 -1.70 -8.78
C LYS A 87 -6.16 -2.49 -8.10
N GLY A 88 -5.95 -2.98 -6.88
CA GLY A 88 -6.94 -3.72 -6.11
C GLY A 88 -6.95 -5.22 -6.37
N HIS A 89 -5.93 -5.79 -7.02
CA HIS A 89 -5.81 -7.24 -7.15
C HIS A 89 -5.31 -7.87 -5.85
N MET A 90 -5.81 -9.05 -5.53
CA MET A 90 -5.55 -9.74 -4.28
C MET A 90 -4.76 -11.04 -4.50
N PRO A 91 -3.93 -11.49 -3.54
CA PRO A 91 -3.22 -12.76 -3.63
C PRO A 91 -4.15 -13.98 -3.52
N THR A 92 -5.36 -13.81 -2.96
CA THR A 92 -6.32 -14.90 -2.71
C THR A 92 -7.24 -15.18 -3.88
N GLU A 93 -7.47 -14.20 -4.76
CA GLU A 93 -8.42 -14.31 -5.86
C GLU A 93 -8.12 -13.39 -7.04
N GLY A 94 -8.78 -13.64 -8.17
CA GLY A 94 -8.69 -12.82 -9.37
C GLY A 94 -7.58 -13.24 -10.33
N PRO A 95 -7.46 -12.54 -11.49
CA PRO A 95 -6.63 -12.97 -12.60
C PRO A 95 -5.12 -12.93 -12.32
N TYR A 96 -4.68 -12.12 -11.36
CA TYR A 96 -3.27 -11.93 -11.02
C TYR A 96 -2.87 -12.54 -9.67
N ALA A 97 -3.78 -13.27 -8.98
CA ALA A 97 -3.49 -13.90 -7.69
C ALA A 97 -2.24 -14.80 -7.75
N GLY A 98 -2.12 -15.64 -8.78
CA GLY A 98 -0.95 -16.47 -9.00
C GLY A 98 0.34 -15.67 -9.23
N ASN A 99 0.26 -14.51 -9.90
CA ASN A 99 1.42 -13.64 -10.11
C ASN A 99 1.89 -13.00 -8.79
N ILE A 100 0.97 -12.49 -7.99
CA ILE A 100 1.25 -11.90 -6.68
C ILE A 100 1.88 -12.96 -5.76
N ASN A 101 1.29 -14.15 -5.70
CA ASN A 101 1.82 -15.24 -4.88
C ASN A 101 3.24 -15.66 -5.29
N ARG A 102 3.54 -15.73 -6.59
CA ARG A 102 4.91 -15.98 -7.06
C ARG A 102 5.89 -14.88 -6.67
N CYS A 103 5.45 -13.60 -6.69
CA CYS A 103 6.28 -12.51 -6.17
C CYS A 103 6.59 -12.70 -4.68
N ILE A 104 5.58 -13.00 -3.86
CA ILE A 104 5.73 -13.26 -2.42
C ILE A 104 6.69 -14.42 -2.18
N ASP A 105 6.47 -15.55 -2.83
CA ASP A 105 7.28 -16.74 -2.65
C ASP A 105 8.73 -16.50 -3.05
N TYR A 106 8.96 -15.79 -4.16
CA TYR A 106 10.29 -15.43 -4.61
C TYR A 106 11.02 -14.56 -3.58
N VAL A 107 10.36 -13.53 -3.07
CA VAL A 107 10.96 -12.63 -2.06
C VAL A 107 11.29 -13.40 -0.79
N LEU A 108 10.35 -14.19 -0.26
CA LEU A 108 10.55 -14.97 0.96
C LEU A 108 11.67 -16.02 0.82
N GLN A 109 11.81 -16.62 -0.37
CA GLN A 109 12.85 -17.61 -0.64
C GLN A 109 14.26 -17.00 -0.63
N HIS A 110 14.39 -15.71 -0.92
CA HIS A 110 15.68 -15.02 -1.03
C HIS A 110 16.04 -14.21 0.23
N GLN A 111 15.40 -14.48 1.38
CA GLN A 111 15.85 -13.93 2.65
C GLN A 111 17.07 -14.72 3.17
N GLN A 112 18.16 -14.03 3.41
CA GLN A 112 19.34 -14.60 4.04
C GLN A 112 19.12 -14.83 5.55
N ARG A 113 20.00 -15.65 6.17
CA ARG A 113 19.95 -15.88 7.63
C ARG A 113 20.12 -14.61 8.46
N THR A 114 20.80 -13.61 7.92
CA THR A 114 20.95 -12.29 8.51
C THR A 114 19.66 -11.48 8.54
N GLY A 115 18.64 -11.87 7.76
CA GLY A 115 17.41 -11.11 7.54
C GLY A 115 17.39 -10.32 6.23
N LEU A 116 18.54 -10.19 5.56
CA LEU A 116 18.67 -9.42 4.32
C LEU A 116 17.91 -10.10 3.16
N PHE A 117 17.08 -9.34 2.46
CA PHE A 117 16.45 -9.77 1.20
C PHE A 117 17.37 -9.43 0.03
N VAL A 118 17.98 -10.43 -0.56
CA VAL A 118 18.85 -10.27 -1.72
C VAL A 118 18.84 -11.53 -2.57
N ALA A 119 18.66 -11.38 -3.89
CA ALA A 119 18.81 -12.43 -4.88
C ALA A 119 19.97 -12.08 -5.80
N GLY A 120 20.97 -12.94 -5.87
CA GLY A 120 22.14 -12.76 -6.74
C GLY A 120 23.05 -11.60 -6.32
N HIS A 121 23.78 -11.05 -7.30
CA HIS A 121 24.62 -9.86 -7.12
C HIS A 121 23.80 -8.63 -7.50
N ALA A 122 23.23 -7.94 -6.52
CA ALA A 122 22.52 -6.69 -6.74
C ALA A 122 23.51 -5.60 -7.19
N GLY A 123 23.50 -5.25 -8.46
CA GLY A 123 24.39 -4.24 -9.06
C GLY A 123 24.25 -2.85 -8.46
N SER A 124 23.11 -2.50 -7.85
CA SER A 124 22.84 -1.22 -7.20
C SER A 124 22.93 -1.25 -5.68
N GLY A 125 23.50 -2.32 -5.12
CA GLY A 125 23.60 -2.52 -3.67
C GLY A 125 22.36 -3.23 -3.09
N PRO A 126 22.60 -4.13 -2.12
CA PRO A 126 21.55 -4.99 -1.57
C PRO A 126 20.47 -4.22 -0.81
N MET A 127 20.79 -3.05 -0.26
CA MET A 127 19.88 -2.26 0.59
C MET A 127 18.67 -1.70 -0.17
N TYR A 128 18.79 -1.41 -1.47
CA TYR A 128 17.65 -0.96 -2.27
C TYR A 128 16.57 -2.05 -2.37
N ALA A 129 16.96 -3.25 -2.79
CA ALA A 129 16.06 -4.39 -2.87
C ALA A 129 15.54 -4.80 -1.47
N HIS A 130 16.42 -4.75 -0.47
CA HIS A 130 16.06 -5.06 0.91
C HIS A 130 14.98 -4.13 1.46
N ASN A 131 15.06 -2.82 1.25
CA ASN A 131 14.06 -1.89 1.78
C ASN A 131 12.68 -2.04 1.11
N ILE A 132 12.63 -2.36 -0.19
CA ILE A 132 11.37 -2.54 -0.92
C ILE A 132 10.70 -3.88 -0.55
N SER A 133 11.48 -4.93 -0.30
CA SER A 133 10.94 -6.27 -0.05
C SER A 133 10.12 -6.38 1.25
N PRO A 134 10.57 -5.87 2.41
CA PRO A 134 9.74 -5.82 3.61
C PRO A 134 8.50 -4.95 3.45
N LEU A 135 8.58 -3.83 2.70
CA LEU A 135 7.42 -3.00 2.41
C LEU A 135 6.34 -3.82 1.69
N PHE A 136 6.70 -4.49 0.59
CA PHE A 136 5.78 -5.37 -0.14
C PHE A 136 5.18 -6.48 0.75
N LEU A 137 6.02 -7.17 1.53
CA LEU A 137 5.55 -8.23 2.43
C LEU A 137 4.62 -7.69 3.53
N SER A 138 4.84 -6.48 4.00
CA SER A 138 3.95 -5.82 4.96
C SER A 138 2.59 -5.50 4.35
N GLU A 139 2.57 -5.03 3.09
CA GLU A 139 1.31 -4.74 2.37
C GLU A 139 0.45 -5.99 2.15
N VAL A 140 1.06 -7.15 1.85
CA VAL A 140 0.31 -8.39 1.63
C VAL A 140 0.00 -9.16 2.92
N SER A 141 0.56 -8.75 4.04
CA SER A 141 0.32 -9.39 5.33
C SER A 141 -1.18 -9.29 5.71
N GLY A 142 -1.76 -10.42 6.06
CA GLY A 142 -3.20 -10.54 6.32
C GLY A 142 -4.06 -10.77 5.07
N MET A 143 -3.49 -10.72 3.85
CA MET A 143 -4.21 -10.97 2.60
C MET A 143 -3.87 -12.33 1.97
N VAL A 144 -2.95 -13.08 2.54
CA VAL A 144 -2.43 -14.35 1.99
C VAL A 144 -2.98 -15.57 2.74
N ASP A 145 -2.73 -16.75 2.18
CA ASP A 145 -3.04 -18.00 2.88
C ASP A 145 -2.22 -18.17 4.18
N PRO A 146 -2.65 -19.06 5.11
CA PRO A 146 -2.01 -19.23 6.42
C PRO A 146 -0.53 -19.61 6.36
N GLU A 147 -0.10 -20.37 5.33
CA GLU A 147 1.31 -20.79 5.20
C GLU A 147 2.19 -19.60 4.84
N ARG A 148 1.80 -18.82 3.83
CA ARG A 148 2.52 -17.58 3.47
C ARG A 148 2.49 -16.57 4.61
N GLN A 149 1.34 -16.43 5.29
CA GLN A 149 1.23 -15.55 6.45
C GLN A 149 2.23 -15.89 7.55
N LYS A 150 2.39 -17.17 7.87
CA LYS A 150 3.40 -17.63 8.84
C LYS A 150 4.81 -17.27 8.40
N ARG A 151 5.17 -17.53 7.14
CA ARG A 151 6.50 -17.21 6.60
C ARG A 151 6.78 -15.71 6.61
N ILE A 152 5.78 -14.88 6.29
CA ILE A 152 5.88 -13.42 6.36
C ILE A 152 6.12 -12.96 7.81
N ALA A 153 5.34 -13.48 8.76
CA ALA A 153 5.47 -13.14 10.18
C ALA A 153 6.84 -13.51 10.76
N GLU A 154 7.48 -14.58 10.24
CA GLU A 154 8.84 -14.96 10.63
C GLU A 154 9.93 -14.13 9.92
N ALA A 155 9.68 -13.69 8.69
CA ALA A 155 10.65 -12.99 7.87
C ALA A 155 10.77 -11.50 8.22
N LEU A 156 9.64 -10.81 8.44
CA LEU A 156 9.59 -9.36 8.65
C LEU A 156 10.42 -8.88 9.86
N PRO A 157 10.33 -9.48 11.07
CA PRO A 157 11.12 -9.00 12.21
C PRO A 157 12.63 -9.07 11.96
N ARG A 158 13.11 -10.11 11.27
CA ARG A 158 14.52 -10.26 10.92
C ARG A 158 15.00 -9.20 9.93
N ALA A 159 14.13 -8.83 8.99
CA ALA A 159 14.45 -7.81 8.00
C ALA A 159 14.47 -6.40 8.64
N LEU A 160 13.46 -6.08 9.46
CA LEU A 160 13.34 -4.77 10.10
C LEU A 160 14.49 -4.45 11.07
N ASN A 161 15.14 -5.46 11.63
CA ASN A 161 16.33 -5.26 12.48
C ASN A 161 17.56 -4.77 11.70
N LEU A 162 17.51 -4.74 10.37
CA LEU A 162 18.61 -4.27 9.50
C LEU A 162 18.36 -2.86 8.93
N ILE A 163 17.16 -2.31 9.11
CA ILE A 163 16.75 -0.98 8.67
C ILE A 163 16.89 0.02 9.82
#